data_81738922267d6fecccc68b287c98e20a
#
_entry.id   81738922267d6fecccc68b287c98e20a
#
_cell.length_a   1.000
_cell.length_b   1.000
_cell.length_c   1.000
_cell.angle_alpha   90.00
_cell.angle_beta   90.00
_cell.angle_gamma   90.00
#
_symmetry.space_group_name_H-M   'P 1'
#
loop_
_entity.id
_entity.type
_entity.pdbx_description
1 polymer ?
#
loop_
_entity_poly.entity_id
_entity_poly.type
_entity_poly.pdbx_seq_one_letter_code
_entity_poly.pdbx_strand_id
1 'polypeptide(L)'
;MAKKEISGYVKLQIKGGQANPAPPVGPALGQRGINIMEFCKAFNEKTKNFMGKPVPVIITVYKDKKFDFIIKSPPASHFIKEAAKLKGGSQEPGRQIVASITKKQAEEIAKNKMADLNAHDLEQAVKIIKGSARSMGVEVKD
;
A
#
# COMPACT_ATOMS: atom_id res chain seq x y z
N MET A 1 5.03 9.99 -31.04
CA MET A 1 4.83 8.67 -30.40
C MET A 1 3.34 8.43 -30.24
N ALA A 2 2.86 7.30 -30.71
CA ALA A 2 1.46 6.95 -30.53
C ALA A 2 1.19 6.74 -29.03
N LYS A 3 0.25 7.51 -28.46
CA LYS A 3 -0.21 7.30 -27.09
C LYS A 3 -0.92 5.93 -27.05
N LYS A 4 -0.40 5.01 -26.25
CA LYS A 4 -1.09 3.75 -26.00
C LYS A 4 -2.42 4.05 -25.33
N GLU A 5 -3.50 3.56 -25.91
CA GLU A 5 -4.82 3.74 -25.31
C GLU A 5 -4.97 2.86 -24.06
N ILE A 6 -5.31 3.51 -22.96
CA ILE A 6 -5.50 2.85 -21.66
C ILE A 6 -6.89 2.20 -21.64
N SER A 7 -6.93 0.89 -21.38
CA SER A 7 -8.17 0.15 -21.18
C SER A 7 -8.72 0.33 -19.78
N GLY A 8 -7.87 0.45 -18.78
CA GLY A 8 -8.27 0.64 -17.40
C GLY A 8 -7.11 0.51 -16.43
N TYR A 9 -7.46 0.62 -15.16
CA TYR A 9 -6.51 0.50 -14.05
C TYR A 9 -6.93 -0.63 -13.12
N VAL A 10 -5.96 -1.34 -12.57
CA VAL A 10 -6.18 -2.33 -11.52
C VAL A 10 -5.33 -1.94 -10.32
N LYS A 11 -5.94 -1.83 -9.17
CA LYS A 11 -5.25 -1.53 -7.90
C LYS A 11 -5.29 -2.76 -7.02
N LEU A 12 -4.12 -3.24 -6.62
CA LEU A 12 -3.96 -4.42 -5.78
C LEU A 12 -3.01 -4.14 -4.63
N GLN A 13 -3.14 -4.93 -3.59
CA GLN A 13 -2.23 -4.95 -2.47
C GLN A 13 -1.70 -6.37 -2.30
N ILE A 14 -0.42 -6.56 -2.55
CA ILE A 14 0.23 -7.87 -2.61
C ILE A 14 1.45 -7.86 -1.69
N LYS A 15 1.71 -8.95 -1.01
CA LYS A 15 2.94 -9.09 -0.22
C LYS A 15 4.16 -9.09 -1.12
N GLY A 16 5.15 -8.27 -0.78
CA GLY A 16 6.39 -8.16 -1.55
C GLY A 16 7.10 -9.49 -1.71
N GLY A 17 7.54 -9.78 -2.93
CA GLY A 17 8.23 -11.02 -3.27
C GLY A 17 7.35 -12.27 -3.28
N GLN A 18 6.05 -12.17 -3.03
CA GLN A 18 5.12 -13.30 -2.89
C GLN A 18 3.94 -13.24 -3.86
N ALA A 19 4.06 -12.50 -4.95
CA ALA A 19 3.02 -12.48 -5.97
C ALA A 19 2.92 -13.86 -6.66
N ASN A 20 1.71 -14.38 -6.74
CA ASN A 20 1.42 -15.66 -7.39
C ASN A 20 0.06 -15.60 -8.10
N PRO A 21 -0.27 -16.56 -8.97
CA PRO A 21 -1.54 -16.59 -9.69
C PRO A 21 -2.77 -16.82 -8.81
N ALA A 22 -2.59 -17.16 -7.54
CA ALA A 22 -3.70 -17.36 -6.61
C ALA A 22 -4.43 -16.03 -6.29
N PRO A 23 -5.69 -16.06 -5.83
CA PRO A 23 -6.38 -14.84 -5.41
C PRO A 23 -5.53 -14.01 -4.41
N PRO A 24 -5.55 -12.67 -4.47
CA PRO A 24 -6.40 -11.82 -5.31
C PRO A 24 -5.85 -11.49 -6.71
N VAL A 25 -4.63 -11.90 -7.03
CA VAL A 25 -3.92 -11.51 -8.26
C VAL A 25 -4.55 -12.13 -9.51
N GLY A 26 -4.76 -13.45 -9.51
CA GLY A 26 -5.26 -14.19 -10.65
C GLY A 26 -6.58 -13.67 -11.19
N PRO A 27 -7.66 -13.61 -10.37
CA PRO A 27 -8.95 -13.12 -10.82
C PRO A 27 -8.93 -11.67 -11.30
N ALA A 28 -8.21 -10.79 -10.61
CA ALA A 28 -8.14 -9.36 -10.95
C ALA A 28 -7.47 -9.11 -12.30
N LEU A 29 -6.39 -9.81 -12.58
CA LEU A 29 -5.64 -9.68 -13.84
C LEU A 29 -6.25 -10.51 -14.97
N GLY A 30 -6.80 -11.68 -14.65
CA GLY A 30 -7.45 -12.55 -15.62
C GLY A 30 -8.64 -11.88 -16.32
N GLN A 31 -9.44 -11.11 -15.59
CA GLN A 31 -10.55 -10.35 -16.16
C GLN A 31 -10.09 -9.30 -17.17
N ARG A 32 -8.87 -8.83 -17.07
CA ARG A 32 -8.29 -7.84 -17.98
C ARG A 32 -7.47 -8.45 -19.11
N GLY A 33 -7.31 -9.78 -19.11
CA GLY A 33 -6.57 -10.50 -20.14
C GLY A 33 -5.05 -10.30 -20.11
N ILE A 34 -4.50 -9.96 -18.94
CA ILE A 34 -3.06 -9.74 -18.74
C ILE A 34 -2.37 -11.07 -18.45
N ASN A 35 -1.10 -11.20 -18.87
CA ASN A 35 -0.26 -12.35 -18.51
C ASN A 35 0.12 -12.28 -17.03
N ILE A 36 -0.53 -13.10 -16.22
CA ILE A 36 -0.37 -13.14 -14.77
C ILE A 36 1.06 -13.53 -14.37
N MET A 37 1.65 -14.51 -15.04
CA MET A 37 3.00 -15.00 -14.72
C MET A 37 4.07 -13.93 -14.96
N GLU A 38 3.96 -13.20 -16.05
CA GLU A 38 4.86 -12.09 -16.37
C GLU A 38 4.79 -10.98 -15.33
N PHE A 39 3.57 -10.62 -14.92
CA PHE A 39 3.34 -9.64 -13.85
C PHE A 39 3.95 -10.12 -12.52
N CYS A 40 3.71 -11.35 -12.11
CA CYS A 40 4.23 -11.91 -10.87
C CYS A 40 5.76 -11.88 -10.82
N LYS A 41 6.43 -12.27 -11.90
CA LYS A 41 7.90 -12.22 -12.00
C LYS A 41 8.42 -10.79 -11.85
N ALA A 42 7.89 -9.86 -12.63
CA ALA A 42 8.31 -8.46 -12.60
C ALA A 42 8.05 -7.81 -11.24
N PHE A 43 6.89 -8.07 -10.64
CA PHE A 43 6.55 -7.58 -9.31
C PHE A 43 7.50 -8.13 -8.24
N ASN A 44 7.75 -9.43 -8.23
CA ASN A 44 8.63 -10.05 -7.26
C ASN A 44 10.06 -9.50 -7.36
N GLU A 45 10.56 -9.25 -8.56
CA GLU A 45 11.88 -8.63 -8.75
C GLU A 45 11.94 -7.22 -8.16
N LYS A 46 10.93 -6.40 -8.44
CA LYS A 46 10.89 -5.01 -7.95
C LYS A 46 10.62 -4.89 -6.46
N THR A 47 10.00 -5.88 -5.85
CA THR A 47 9.62 -5.84 -4.42
C THR A 47 10.56 -6.63 -3.52
N LYS A 48 11.75 -7.00 -3.97
CA LYS A 48 12.75 -7.71 -3.15
C LYS A 48 13.06 -7.00 -1.83
N ASN A 49 13.05 -5.66 -1.84
CA ASN A 49 13.30 -4.84 -0.66
C ASN A 49 12.12 -4.80 0.33
N PHE A 50 10.95 -5.27 -0.08
CA PHE A 50 9.72 -5.24 0.72
C PHE A 50 9.19 -6.65 1.02
N MET A 51 10.08 -7.62 1.10
CA MET A 51 9.72 -9.02 1.38
C MET A 51 8.83 -9.14 2.61
N GLY A 52 7.68 -9.80 2.43
CA GLY A 52 6.71 -10.04 3.51
C GLY A 52 5.87 -8.82 3.91
N LYS A 53 6.14 -7.62 3.39
CA LYS A 53 5.34 -6.42 3.64
C LYS A 53 4.27 -6.26 2.57
N PRO A 54 3.04 -5.82 2.92
CA PRO A 54 2.03 -5.53 1.91
C PRO A 54 2.48 -4.33 1.07
N VAL A 55 2.50 -4.51 -0.25
CA VAL A 55 2.91 -3.47 -1.21
C VAL A 55 1.72 -3.13 -2.09
N PRO A 56 1.24 -1.89 -2.09
CA PRO A 56 0.21 -1.45 -3.02
C PRO A 56 0.82 -1.34 -4.43
N VAL A 57 0.09 -1.81 -5.42
CA VAL A 57 0.48 -1.71 -6.83
C VAL A 57 -0.69 -1.17 -7.65
N ILE A 58 -0.39 -0.26 -8.55
CA ILE A 58 -1.33 0.26 -9.53
C ILE A 58 -0.89 -0.22 -10.89
N ILE A 59 -1.73 -1.01 -11.53
CA ILE A 59 -1.47 -1.59 -12.84
C ILE A 59 -2.28 -0.84 -13.89
N THR A 60 -1.61 -0.28 -14.88
CA THR A 60 -2.24 0.34 -16.04
C THR A 60 -2.34 -0.68 -17.16
N VAL A 61 -3.55 -0.96 -17.60
CA VAL A 61 -3.82 -1.93 -18.66
C VAL A 61 -4.10 -1.19 -19.95
N TYR A 62 -3.43 -1.57 -21.02
CA TYR A 62 -3.61 -1.02 -22.36
C TYR A 62 -4.51 -1.91 -23.21
N LYS A 63 -5.10 -1.35 -24.26
CA LYS A 63 -5.98 -2.09 -25.21
C LYS A 63 -5.26 -3.24 -25.93
N ASP A 64 -3.94 -3.14 -26.09
CA ASP A 64 -3.12 -4.19 -26.72
C ASP A 64 -2.77 -5.35 -25.76
N LYS A 65 -3.42 -5.43 -24.60
CA LYS A 65 -3.19 -6.39 -23.53
C LYS A 65 -1.80 -6.28 -22.86
N LYS A 66 -1.09 -5.21 -23.12
CA LYS A 66 0.13 -4.87 -22.38
C LYS A 66 -0.23 -4.15 -21.09
N PHE A 67 0.71 -4.13 -20.17
CA PHE A 67 0.53 -3.47 -18.88
C PHE A 67 1.80 -2.80 -18.42
N ASP A 68 1.63 -1.74 -17.66
CA ASP A 68 2.68 -1.13 -16.83
C ASP A 68 2.19 -1.10 -15.39
N PHE A 69 3.10 -1.08 -14.44
CA PHE A 69 2.72 -1.01 -13.03
C PHE A 69 3.65 -0.12 -12.23
N ILE A 70 3.08 0.50 -11.21
CA ILE A 70 3.78 1.36 -10.27
C ILE A 70 3.63 0.76 -8.88
N ILE A 71 4.76 0.61 -8.19
CA ILE A 71 4.81 0.13 -6.81
C ILE A 71 4.90 1.32 -5.88
N LYS A 72 4.05 1.35 -4.87
CA LYS A 72 4.07 2.35 -3.81
C LYS A 72 4.63 1.77 -2.52
N SER A 73 4.98 2.64 -1.58
CA SER A 73 5.40 2.21 -0.24
C SER A 73 4.28 1.47 0.49
N PRO A 74 4.60 0.60 1.47
CA PRO A 74 3.57 -0.11 2.25
C PRO A 74 2.51 0.85 2.80
N PRO A 75 1.25 0.38 3.01
CA PRO A 75 0.18 1.23 3.51
C PRO A 75 0.50 1.82 4.88
N ALA A 76 0.01 3.03 5.15
CA ALA A 76 0.14 3.67 6.46
C ALA A 76 -0.38 2.78 7.60
N SER A 77 -1.46 2.05 7.35
CA SER A 77 -2.02 1.10 8.33
C SER A 77 -1.04 0.00 8.73
N HIS A 78 -0.24 -0.50 7.80
CA HIS A 78 0.80 -1.49 8.09
C HIS A 78 1.86 -0.92 9.04
N PHE A 79 2.38 0.26 8.75
CA PHE A 79 3.37 0.93 9.60
C PHE A 79 2.82 1.24 11.00
N ILE A 80 1.57 1.67 11.09
CA ILE A 80 0.92 1.95 12.37
C ILE A 80 0.78 0.68 13.20
N LYS A 81 0.33 -0.42 12.60
CA LYS A 81 0.24 -1.72 13.28
C LYS A 81 1.60 -2.22 13.77
N GLU A 82 2.63 -2.07 12.94
CA GLU A 82 3.99 -2.46 13.29
C GLU A 82 4.52 -1.62 14.46
N ALA A 83 4.35 -0.30 14.43
CA ALA A 83 4.77 0.61 15.50
C ALA A 83 4.02 0.35 16.82
N ALA A 84 2.73 0.05 16.74
CA ALA A 84 1.89 -0.26 17.90
C ALA A 84 1.96 -1.73 18.33
N LYS A 85 2.68 -2.58 17.60
CA LYS A 85 2.79 -4.02 17.83
C LYS A 85 1.43 -4.74 17.84
N LEU A 86 0.53 -4.32 16.94
CA LEU A 86 -0.81 -4.87 16.81
C LEU A 86 -0.90 -5.84 15.63
N LYS A 87 -1.72 -6.86 15.76
CA LYS A 87 -2.09 -7.76 14.66
C LYS A 87 -3.21 -7.17 13.80
N GLY A 88 -4.04 -6.35 14.36
CA GLY A 88 -5.15 -5.69 13.69
C GLY A 88 -5.60 -4.43 14.41
N GLY A 89 -6.38 -3.60 13.75
CA GLY A 89 -6.96 -2.40 14.34
C GLY A 89 -8.14 -2.69 15.27
N SER A 90 -8.73 -1.63 15.83
CA SER A 90 -9.94 -1.73 16.65
C SER A 90 -11.12 -2.23 15.85
N GLN A 91 -12.00 -3.01 16.47
CA GLN A 91 -13.29 -3.38 15.89
C GLN A 91 -14.29 -2.21 15.93
N GLU A 92 -14.12 -1.30 16.87
CA GLU A 92 -14.95 -0.11 17.02
C GLU A 92 -14.08 1.16 17.07
N PRO A 93 -13.49 1.58 15.93
CA PRO A 93 -12.67 2.79 15.89
C PRO A 93 -13.47 4.02 16.29
N GLY A 94 -12.87 4.89 17.09
CA GLY A 94 -13.53 6.09 17.61
C GLY A 94 -14.25 5.88 18.94
N ARG A 95 -14.57 4.64 19.28
CA ARG A 95 -15.14 4.29 20.59
C ARG A 95 -14.13 3.55 21.47
N GLN A 96 -13.39 2.64 20.90
CA GLN A 96 -12.40 1.84 21.60
C GLN A 96 -11.00 2.09 21.05
N ILE A 97 -10.11 2.56 21.90
CA ILE A 97 -8.68 2.73 21.58
C ILE A 97 -7.96 1.46 22.02
N VAL A 98 -7.31 0.77 21.07
CA VAL A 98 -6.64 -0.53 21.35
C VAL A 98 -5.14 -0.36 21.60
N ALA A 99 -4.54 0.73 21.18
CA ALA A 99 -3.13 1.03 21.37
C ALA A 99 -2.84 2.52 21.21
N SER A 100 -1.59 2.89 21.52
CA SER A 100 -1.10 4.24 21.26
C SER A 100 0.31 4.19 20.69
N ILE A 101 0.65 5.17 19.87
CA ILE A 101 1.99 5.39 19.35
C ILE A 101 2.47 6.80 19.74
N THR A 102 3.78 7.00 19.77
CA THR A 102 4.35 8.31 20.07
C THR A 102 4.37 9.20 18.83
N LYS A 103 4.47 10.52 19.03
CA LYS A 103 4.65 11.46 17.93
C LYS A 103 5.90 11.14 17.10
N LYS A 104 6.99 10.72 17.72
CA LYS A 104 8.22 10.30 17.02
C LYS A 104 7.97 9.14 16.07
N GLN A 105 7.22 8.14 16.51
CA GLN A 105 6.85 7.00 15.65
C GLN A 105 5.98 7.45 14.47
N ALA A 106 5.04 8.37 14.69
CA ALA A 106 4.24 8.95 13.62
C ALA A 106 5.10 9.74 12.61
N GLU A 107 6.11 10.46 13.08
CA GLU A 107 7.06 11.18 12.23
C GLU A 107 7.91 10.22 11.38
N GLU A 108 8.38 9.12 11.94
CA GLU A 108 9.11 8.08 11.21
C GLU A 108 8.26 7.44 10.11
N ILE A 109 7.01 7.13 10.42
CA ILE A 109 6.04 6.61 9.44
C ILE A 109 5.83 7.62 8.32
N ALA A 110 5.63 8.88 8.67
CA ALA A 110 5.45 9.96 7.71
C ALA A 110 6.67 10.12 6.78
N LYS A 111 7.87 10.06 7.31
CA LYS A 111 9.12 10.11 6.52
C LYS A 111 9.21 8.95 5.54
N ASN A 112 8.92 7.73 5.98
CA ASN A 112 8.97 6.54 5.13
C ASN A 112 7.96 6.58 3.99
N LYS A 113 6.84 7.27 4.18
CA LYS A 113 5.76 7.36 3.20
C LYS A 113 5.71 8.69 2.44
N MET A 114 6.61 9.60 2.73
CA MET A 114 6.59 10.98 2.19
C MET A 114 6.55 11.03 0.66
N ALA A 115 7.21 10.08 -0.01
CA ALA A 115 7.23 9.99 -1.47
C ALA A 115 5.84 9.73 -2.08
N ASP A 116 4.94 9.07 -1.35
CA ASP A 116 3.59 8.71 -1.81
C ASP A 116 2.51 9.66 -1.27
N LEU A 117 2.87 10.55 -0.36
CA LEU A 117 1.95 11.51 0.22
C LEU A 117 1.92 12.82 -0.57
N ASN A 118 0.79 13.49 -0.57
CA ASN A 118 0.64 14.82 -1.15
C ASN A 118 0.91 15.95 -0.15
N ALA A 119 1.53 15.64 0.98
CA ALA A 119 1.88 16.63 1.98
C ALA A 119 3.07 17.49 1.53
N HIS A 120 3.01 18.78 1.82
CA HIS A 120 4.08 19.72 1.46
C HIS A 120 5.28 19.65 2.41
N ASP A 121 5.05 19.30 3.67
CA ASP A 121 6.07 19.20 4.71
C ASP A 121 5.80 18.01 5.65
N LEU A 122 6.78 17.72 6.51
CA LEU A 122 6.69 16.61 7.45
C LEU A 122 5.54 16.79 8.45
N GLU A 123 5.28 18.00 8.89
CA GLU A 123 4.21 18.29 9.86
C GLU A 123 2.83 17.95 9.29
N GLN A 124 2.59 18.30 8.04
CA GLN A 124 1.35 17.92 7.34
C GLN A 124 1.24 16.41 7.13
N ALA A 125 2.35 15.77 6.80
CA ALA A 125 2.42 14.30 6.67
C ALA A 125 2.08 13.60 7.99
N VAL A 126 2.56 14.12 9.11
CA VAL A 126 2.24 13.61 10.46
C VAL A 126 0.74 13.73 10.75
N LYS A 127 0.09 14.81 10.36
CA LYS A 127 -1.36 14.96 10.50
C LYS A 127 -2.13 13.90 9.72
N ILE A 128 -1.68 13.56 8.51
CA ILE A 128 -2.27 12.48 7.69
C ILE A 128 -2.15 11.15 8.42
N ILE A 129 -0.97 10.84 8.96
CA ILE A 129 -0.73 9.60 9.71
C ILE A 129 -1.57 9.56 11.00
N LYS A 130 -1.70 10.65 11.72
CA LYS A 130 -2.58 10.75 12.90
C LYS A 130 -4.04 10.42 12.56
N GLY A 131 -4.55 10.95 11.45
CA GLY A 131 -5.90 10.66 10.97
C GLY A 131 -6.09 9.17 10.66
N SER A 132 -5.13 8.55 9.99
CA SER A 132 -5.14 7.11 9.69
C SER A 132 -5.10 6.27 10.96
N ALA A 133 -4.26 6.63 11.93
CA ALA A 133 -4.19 5.96 13.22
C ALA A 133 -5.52 6.05 13.99
N ARG A 134 -6.12 7.22 14.01
CA ARG A 134 -7.43 7.43 14.65
C ARG A 134 -8.50 6.53 14.03
N SER A 135 -8.52 6.38 12.71
CA SER A 135 -9.46 5.50 12.01
C SER A 135 -9.27 4.02 12.35
N MET A 136 -8.11 3.65 12.87
CA MET A 136 -7.78 2.28 13.29
C MET A 136 -7.99 2.04 14.79
N GLY A 137 -8.37 3.04 15.55
CA GLY A 137 -8.46 2.97 17.01
C GLY A 137 -7.10 3.07 17.70
N VAL A 138 -6.12 3.70 17.08
CA VAL A 138 -4.78 3.96 17.64
C VAL A 138 -4.64 5.45 17.94
N GLU A 139 -4.26 5.77 19.17
CA GLU A 139 -4.02 7.14 19.60
C GLU A 139 -2.55 7.55 19.36
N VAL A 140 -2.32 8.76 18.93
CA VAL A 140 -0.98 9.35 18.83
C VAL A 140 -0.76 10.28 20.00
N LYS A 141 0.18 9.94 20.87
CA LYS A 141 0.56 10.74 22.04
C LYS A 141 1.80 11.58 21.73
N ASP A 142 1.79 12.78 22.23
CA ASP A 142 2.93 13.71 22.12
C ASP A 142 4.11 13.29 22.99
#